data_b642c855c5380563158d7c3c47590789
#
_entry.id   b642c855c5380563158d7c3c47590789
#
_cell.length_a   1.000
_cell.length_b   1.000
_cell.length_c   1.000
_cell.angle_alpha   90.00
_cell.angle_beta   90.00
_cell.angle_gamma   90.00
#
_symmetry.space_group_name_H-M   'P 1'
#
loop_
_entity.id
_entity.type
_entity.pdbx_description
1 polymer ?
#
loop_
_entity_poly.entity_id
_entity_poly.type
_entity_poly.pdbx_seq_one_letter_code
_entity_poly.pdbx_strand_id
1 'polypeptide(L)'
;MKLKKNHSLVIAADGGAASGKTTGAKKISKKYGLQFLSSGLLYRYASYQLLKYKPKNTTSFLKKCFNNLNLKKLNNKNLHSPEISAHTSIIAKDIKIRNILKVFQRKFAKKYNKVCIEGRDIGTVILPKAHIK
;
A
#
# COMPACT_ATOMS: atom_id res chain seq x y z
N MET A 1 -22.80 -8.89 7.48
CA MET A 1 -22.80 -7.58 8.14
C MET A 1 -23.02 -6.49 7.11
N LYS A 2 -24.01 -5.65 7.33
CA LYS A 2 -24.23 -4.48 6.49
C LYS A 2 -23.58 -3.27 7.15
N LEU A 3 -22.75 -2.54 6.40
CA LEU A 3 -22.16 -1.30 6.87
C LEU A 3 -23.15 -0.16 6.68
N LYS A 4 -23.38 0.63 7.73
CA LYS A 4 -24.19 1.83 7.63
C LYS A 4 -23.44 2.89 6.80
N LYS A 5 -24.19 3.75 6.11
CA LYS A 5 -23.63 4.73 5.16
C LYS A 5 -22.54 5.61 5.77
N ASN A 6 -22.65 5.98 7.05
CA ASN A 6 -21.72 6.88 7.73
C ASN A 6 -20.71 6.18 8.64
N HIS A 7 -20.68 4.85 8.64
CA HIS A 7 -19.72 4.11 9.45
C HIS A 7 -18.38 3.98 8.74
N SER A 8 -17.31 4.23 9.46
CA SER A 8 -15.97 3.94 8.99
C SER A 8 -15.62 2.47 9.29
N LEU A 9 -14.83 1.86 8.43
CA LEU A 9 -14.30 0.52 8.65
C LEU A 9 -12.87 0.47 8.10
N VAL A 10 -11.93 0.17 8.97
CA VAL A 10 -10.52 0.04 8.58
C VAL A 10 -10.07 -1.38 8.88
N ILE A 11 -9.68 -2.10 7.83
CA ILE A 11 -9.18 -3.46 7.92
C ILE A 11 -7.70 -3.48 7.57
N ALA A 12 -6.90 -4.05 8.46
CA ALA A 12 -5.48 -4.27 8.24
C ALA A 12 -5.24 -5.76 7.99
N ALA A 13 -4.90 -6.14 6.77
CA ALA A 13 -4.66 -7.53 6.39
C ALA A 13 -3.16 -7.80 6.34
N ASP A 14 -2.64 -8.43 7.38
CA ASP A 14 -1.23 -8.78 7.49
C ASP A 14 -0.97 -10.22 7.09
N GLY A 15 0.22 -10.47 6.56
CA GLY A 15 0.66 -11.83 6.24
C GLY A 15 1.88 -11.84 5.36
N GLY A 16 2.48 -13.01 5.22
CA GLY A 16 3.63 -13.19 4.33
C GLY A 16 3.22 -13.20 2.86
N ALA A 17 4.19 -13.01 1.98
CA ALA A 17 3.97 -13.14 0.54
C ALA A 17 3.43 -14.56 0.23
N ALA A 18 2.58 -14.69 -0.78
CA ALA A 18 2.01 -15.95 -1.24
C ALA A 18 1.13 -16.67 -0.22
N SER A 19 0.62 -15.98 0.80
CA SER A 19 -0.28 -16.57 1.80
C SER A 19 -1.75 -16.59 1.39
N GLY A 20 -2.09 -16.12 0.18
CA GLY A 20 -3.46 -16.00 -0.28
C GLY A 20 -4.24 -14.82 0.29
N LYS A 21 -3.64 -14.03 1.18
CA LYS A 21 -4.31 -12.90 1.82
C LYS A 21 -4.75 -11.81 0.85
N THR A 22 -3.99 -11.59 -0.24
CA THR A 22 -4.34 -10.58 -1.24
C THR A 22 -5.67 -10.89 -1.90
N THR A 23 -5.88 -12.16 -2.28
CA THR A 23 -7.15 -12.60 -2.86
C THR A 23 -8.30 -12.44 -1.87
N GLY A 24 -8.09 -12.86 -0.62
CA GLY A 24 -9.10 -12.73 0.44
C GLY A 24 -9.44 -11.28 0.73
N ALA A 25 -8.43 -10.41 0.85
CA ALA A 25 -8.61 -8.99 1.12
C ALA A 25 -9.35 -8.29 -0.01
N LYS A 26 -9.05 -8.63 -1.26
CA LYS A 26 -9.79 -8.09 -2.42
C LYS A 26 -11.25 -8.51 -2.42
N LYS A 27 -11.54 -9.78 -2.10
CA LYS A 27 -12.91 -10.28 -2.03
C LYS A 27 -13.71 -9.58 -0.94
N ILE A 28 -13.12 -9.40 0.23
CA ILE A 28 -13.76 -8.68 1.35
C ILE A 28 -14.02 -7.24 0.96
N SER A 29 -13.06 -6.57 0.35
CA SER A 29 -13.19 -5.18 -0.09
C SER A 29 -14.32 -5.00 -1.08
N LYS A 30 -14.43 -5.90 -2.06
CA LYS A 30 -15.51 -5.86 -3.03
C LYS A 30 -16.87 -6.10 -2.39
N LYS A 31 -16.96 -7.08 -1.48
CA LYS A 31 -18.20 -7.44 -0.82
C LYS A 31 -18.77 -6.30 0.03
N TYR A 32 -17.91 -5.57 0.74
CA TYR A 32 -18.33 -4.51 1.67
C TYR A 32 -18.10 -3.09 1.14
N GLY A 33 -17.74 -2.93 -0.11
CA GLY A 33 -17.53 -1.62 -0.71
C GLY A 33 -16.33 -0.87 -0.14
N LEU A 34 -15.27 -1.58 0.22
CA LEU A 34 -14.06 -0.99 0.77
C LEU A 34 -13.09 -0.58 -0.35
N GLN A 35 -12.35 0.51 -0.12
CA GLN A 35 -11.20 0.83 -0.95
C GLN A 35 -10.05 -0.10 -0.57
N PHE A 36 -9.51 -0.80 -1.56
CA PHE A 36 -8.41 -1.74 -1.34
C PHE A 36 -7.08 -1.12 -1.74
N LEU A 37 -6.06 -1.33 -0.92
CA LEU A 37 -4.70 -0.87 -1.20
C LEU A 37 -3.70 -1.96 -0.83
N SER A 38 -2.82 -2.31 -1.76
CA SER A 38 -1.72 -3.24 -1.50
C SER A 38 -0.46 -2.45 -1.18
N SER A 39 0.04 -2.61 0.04
CA SER A 39 1.32 -2.02 0.45
C SER A 39 2.48 -2.52 -0.41
N GLY A 40 2.46 -3.80 -0.75
CA GLY A 40 3.49 -4.38 -1.63
C GLY A 40 3.56 -3.69 -2.98
N LEU A 41 2.42 -3.35 -3.58
CA LEU A 41 2.40 -2.62 -4.84
C LEU A 41 2.94 -1.20 -4.71
N LEU A 42 2.75 -0.55 -3.57
CA LEU A 42 3.34 0.77 -3.32
C LEU A 42 4.87 0.71 -3.33
N TYR A 43 5.44 -0.30 -2.68
CA TYR A 43 6.90 -0.49 -2.69
C TYR A 43 7.41 -0.80 -4.10
N ARG A 44 6.69 -1.63 -4.86
CA ARG A 44 7.05 -1.92 -6.25
C ARG A 44 6.98 -0.68 -7.13
N TYR A 45 5.96 0.15 -6.95
CA TYR A 45 5.85 1.42 -7.67
C TYR A 45 6.99 2.37 -7.33
N ALA A 46 7.37 2.46 -6.05
CA ALA A 46 8.53 3.26 -5.64
C ALA A 46 9.80 2.77 -6.32
N SER A 47 10.05 1.45 -6.34
CA SER A 47 11.19 0.86 -7.03
C SER A 47 11.21 1.21 -8.52
N TYR A 48 10.06 1.04 -9.17
CA TYR A 48 9.91 1.34 -10.60
C TYR A 48 10.29 2.79 -10.89
N GLN A 49 9.79 3.73 -10.10
CA GLN A 49 10.08 5.14 -10.28
C GLN A 49 11.55 5.46 -10.04
N LEU A 50 12.15 4.88 -9.01
CA LEU A 50 13.57 5.10 -8.70
C LEU A 50 14.49 4.55 -9.79
N LEU A 51 14.19 3.39 -10.32
CA LEU A 51 14.99 2.78 -11.39
C LEU A 51 14.83 3.53 -12.71
N LYS A 52 13.64 4.05 -12.97
CA LYS A 52 13.35 4.79 -14.21
C LYS A 52 13.99 6.18 -14.23
N TYR A 53 13.87 6.92 -13.15
CA TYR A 53 14.27 8.34 -13.13
C TYR A 53 15.60 8.60 -12.42
N LYS A 54 16.10 7.68 -11.61
CA LYS A 54 17.38 7.78 -10.89
C LYS A 54 17.60 9.16 -10.26
N PRO A 55 16.68 9.61 -9.37
CA PRO A 55 16.74 10.95 -8.81
C PRO A 55 17.95 11.15 -7.91
N LYS A 56 18.46 12.38 -7.84
CA LYS A 56 19.54 12.74 -6.90
C LYS A 56 19.02 12.73 -5.46
N ASN A 57 17.81 13.25 -5.23
CA ASN A 57 17.19 13.24 -3.91
C ASN A 57 16.01 12.26 -3.90
N THR A 58 16.25 11.07 -3.39
CA THR A 58 15.26 9.99 -3.36
C THR A 58 14.01 10.37 -2.55
N THR A 59 14.19 10.93 -1.37
CA THR A 59 13.08 11.28 -0.47
C THR A 59 12.15 12.31 -1.11
N SER A 60 12.69 13.40 -1.59
CA SER A 60 11.92 14.47 -2.23
C SER A 60 11.17 13.97 -3.46
N PHE A 61 11.85 13.16 -4.29
CA PHE A 61 11.26 12.58 -5.49
C PHE A 61 10.08 11.67 -5.17
N LEU A 62 10.25 10.75 -4.21
CA LEU A 62 9.18 9.82 -3.85
C LEU A 62 7.98 10.53 -3.21
N LYS A 63 8.23 11.55 -2.37
CA LYS A 63 7.13 12.34 -1.82
C LYS A 63 6.27 12.95 -2.92
N LYS A 64 6.89 13.45 -3.97
CA LYS A 64 6.16 13.99 -5.13
C LYS A 64 5.38 12.89 -5.87
N CYS A 65 6.00 11.72 -6.07
CA CYS A 65 5.36 10.61 -6.74
C CYS A 65 4.08 10.16 -6.02
N PHE A 66 4.12 10.07 -4.69
CA PHE A 66 2.98 9.60 -3.92
C PHE A 66 1.97 10.68 -3.57
N ASN A 67 2.36 11.95 -3.61
CA ASN A 67 1.46 13.04 -3.31
C ASN A 67 0.29 13.13 -4.30
N ASN A 68 0.53 12.81 -5.56
CA ASN A 68 -0.48 12.87 -6.62
C ASN A 68 -0.69 11.51 -7.29
N LEU A 69 -0.52 10.42 -6.54
CA LEU A 69 -0.60 9.09 -7.11
C LEU A 69 -2.03 8.74 -7.55
N ASN A 70 -2.18 8.42 -8.83
CA ASN A 70 -3.37 7.78 -9.34
C ASN A 70 -3.21 6.27 -9.13
N LEU A 71 -4.12 5.66 -8.36
CA LEU A 71 -4.04 4.25 -7.99
C LEU A 71 -4.04 3.31 -9.20
N LYS A 72 -4.54 3.74 -10.35
CA LYS A 72 -4.50 2.94 -11.58
C LYS A 72 -3.07 2.64 -12.03
N LYS A 73 -2.10 3.49 -11.66
CA LYS A 73 -0.68 3.25 -11.97
C LYS A 73 -0.13 2.01 -11.27
N LEU A 74 -0.76 1.57 -10.18
CA LEU A 74 -0.36 0.35 -9.47
C LEU A 74 -0.73 -0.92 -10.24
N ASN A 75 -1.52 -0.82 -11.30
CA ASN A 75 -1.88 -1.94 -12.17
C ASN A 75 -0.87 -2.18 -13.30
N ASN A 76 0.22 -1.42 -13.36
CA ASN A 76 1.25 -1.56 -14.37
C ASN A 76 1.92 -2.93 -14.25
N LYS A 77 1.93 -3.71 -15.33
CA LYS A 77 2.53 -5.04 -15.37
C LYS A 77 4.02 -5.03 -15.10
N ASN A 78 4.72 -3.94 -15.41
CA ASN A 78 6.16 -3.80 -15.19
C ASN A 78 6.53 -3.85 -13.70
N LEU A 79 5.57 -3.59 -12.80
CA LEU A 79 5.82 -3.66 -11.36
C LEU A 79 6.14 -5.08 -10.89
N HIS A 80 5.82 -6.10 -11.67
CA HIS A 80 6.03 -7.51 -11.32
C HIS A 80 7.27 -8.12 -11.97
N SER A 81 8.11 -7.32 -12.65
CA SER A 81 9.33 -7.83 -13.26
C SER A 81 10.33 -8.30 -12.19
N PRO A 82 11.23 -9.26 -12.54
CA PRO A 82 12.27 -9.70 -11.60
C PRO A 82 13.17 -8.57 -11.12
N GLU A 83 13.50 -7.62 -11.99
CA GLU A 83 14.31 -6.45 -11.65
C GLU A 83 13.63 -5.59 -10.58
N ILE A 84 12.35 -5.29 -10.75
CA ILE A 84 11.58 -4.51 -9.78
C ILE A 84 11.44 -5.30 -8.47
N SER A 85 11.18 -6.59 -8.53
CA SER A 85 11.08 -7.43 -7.33
C SER A 85 12.36 -7.42 -6.51
N ALA A 86 13.51 -7.55 -7.16
CA ALA A 86 14.81 -7.52 -6.50
C ALA A 86 15.09 -6.16 -5.84
N HIS A 87 14.86 -5.08 -6.57
CA HIS A 87 15.09 -3.73 -6.05
C HIS A 87 14.11 -3.39 -4.90
N THR A 88 12.88 -3.87 -4.99
CA THR A 88 11.87 -3.68 -3.93
C THR A 88 12.36 -4.24 -2.60
N SER A 89 13.00 -5.42 -2.62
CA SER A 89 13.55 -6.01 -1.39
C SER A 89 14.62 -5.12 -0.77
N ILE A 90 15.36 -4.40 -1.58
CA ILE A 90 16.40 -3.47 -1.09
C ILE A 90 15.77 -2.24 -0.45
N ILE A 91 14.86 -1.56 -1.15
CA ILE A 91 14.28 -0.32 -0.66
C ILE A 91 13.33 -0.52 0.53
N ALA A 92 12.76 -1.71 0.66
CA ALA A 92 11.88 -2.02 1.79
C ALA A 92 12.60 -1.98 3.15
N LYS A 93 13.94 -2.02 3.14
CA LYS A 93 14.77 -1.88 4.33
C LYS A 93 15.11 -0.43 4.66
N ASP A 94 14.86 0.49 3.75
CA ASP A 94 15.19 1.91 3.93
C ASP A 94 14.11 2.59 4.78
N ILE A 95 14.52 3.09 5.95
CA ILE A 95 13.61 3.72 6.91
C ILE A 95 12.92 4.96 6.33
N LYS A 96 13.63 5.76 5.56
CA LYS A 96 13.08 6.99 4.96
C LYS A 96 11.97 6.65 3.96
N ILE A 97 12.18 5.64 3.12
CA ILE A 97 11.18 5.18 2.17
C ILE A 97 9.98 4.59 2.90
N ARG A 98 10.22 3.75 3.91
CA ARG A 98 9.15 3.17 4.71
C ARG A 98 8.28 4.25 5.36
N ASN A 99 8.89 5.32 5.86
CA ASN A 99 8.14 6.42 6.48
C ASN A 99 7.27 7.16 5.46
N ILE A 100 7.78 7.38 4.24
CA ILE A 100 6.99 8.00 3.17
C ILE A 100 5.74 7.18 2.86
N LEU A 101 5.90 5.86 2.71
CA LEU A 101 4.79 4.98 2.40
C LEU A 101 3.84 4.81 3.58
N LYS A 102 4.36 4.85 4.81
CA LYS A 102 3.52 4.83 6.02
C LYS A 102 2.59 6.06 6.06
N VAL A 103 3.14 7.24 5.81
CA VAL A 103 2.35 8.47 5.77
C VAL A 103 1.29 8.40 4.68
N PHE A 104 1.64 7.92 3.50
CA PHE A 104 0.69 7.76 2.40
C PHE A 104 -0.46 6.82 2.77
N GLN A 105 -0.14 5.67 3.35
CA GLN A 105 -1.16 4.67 3.73
C GLN A 105 -2.09 5.20 4.83
N ARG A 106 -1.57 5.93 5.80
CA ARG A 106 -2.39 6.55 6.84
C ARG A 106 -3.32 7.63 6.29
N LYS A 107 -2.84 8.44 5.36
CA LYS A 107 -3.68 9.44 4.67
C LYS A 107 -4.77 8.77 3.85
N PHE A 108 -4.45 7.67 3.18
CA PHE A 108 -5.42 6.90 2.41
C PHE A 108 -6.54 6.38 3.31
N ALA A 109 -6.19 5.82 4.46
CA ALA A 109 -7.16 5.30 5.42
C ALA A 109 -8.09 6.39 5.97
N LYS A 110 -7.56 7.60 6.18
CA LYS A 110 -8.37 8.74 6.63
C LYS A 110 -9.30 9.26 5.54
N LYS A 111 -8.81 9.30 4.30
CA LYS A 111 -9.56 9.86 3.18
C LYS A 111 -10.82 9.07 2.86
N TYR A 112 -10.73 7.74 2.92
CA TYR A 112 -11.79 6.87 2.40
C TYR A 112 -12.67 6.22 3.46
N ASN A 113 -12.44 6.39 4.73
CA ASN A 113 -13.26 5.83 5.82
C ASN A 113 -13.48 4.32 5.78
N LYS A 114 -13.71 3.73 4.60
CA LYS A 114 -13.92 2.29 4.41
C LYS A 114 -12.79 1.76 3.57
N VAL A 115 -11.77 1.18 4.22
CA VAL A 115 -10.54 0.77 3.56
C VAL A 115 -10.08 -0.60 4.03
N CYS A 116 -9.41 -1.31 3.14
CA CYS A 116 -8.66 -2.52 3.46
C CYS A 116 -7.25 -2.34 2.90
N ILE A 117 -6.26 -2.33 3.79
CA ILE A 117 -4.85 -2.26 3.39
C ILE A 117 -4.21 -3.61 3.71
N GLU A 118 -3.61 -4.25 2.71
CA GLU A 118 -2.89 -5.50 2.90
C GLU A 118 -1.38 -5.28 2.77
N GLY A 119 -0.61 -6.07 3.50
CA GLY A 119 0.84 -5.97 3.49
C GLY A 119 1.44 -6.62 4.72
N ARG A 120 2.60 -6.13 5.13
CA ARG A 120 3.27 -6.53 6.37
C ARG A 120 3.20 -5.39 7.38
N ASP A 121 3.04 -5.74 8.65
CA ASP A 121 3.01 -4.78 9.77
C ASP A 121 1.92 -3.70 9.62
N ILE A 122 0.85 -3.98 8.87
CA ILE A 122 -0.22 -3.01 8.68
C ILE A 122 -0.98 -2.79 9.99
N GLY A 123 -1.37 -3.86 10.67
CA GLY A 123 -2.13 -3.78 11.92
C GLY A 123 -1.29 -3.45 13.16
N THR A 124 0.04 -3.49 13.06
CA THR A 124 0.92 -3.19 14.19
C THR A 124 1.62 -1.84 14.07
N VAL A 125 2.05 -1.46 12.87
CA VAL A 125 2.85 -0.26 12.63
C VAL A 125 2.10 0.81 11.86
N ILE A 126 1.50 0.44 10.74
CA ILE A 126 0.86 1.41 9.83
C ILE A 126 -0.47 1.89 10.39
N LEU A 127 -1.34 0.95 10.75
CA LEU A 127 -2.69 1.21 11.25
C LEU A 127 -2.94 0.47 12.56
N PRO A 128 -2.25 0.85 13.65
CA PRO A 128 -2.39 0.13 14.93
C PRO A 128 -3.79 0.23 15.52
N LYS A 129 -4.58 1.22 15.09
CA LYS A 129 -5.96 1.43 15.55
C LYS A 129 -7.00 0.90 14.58
N ALA A 130 -6.60 0.03 13.61
CA ALA A 130 -7.56 -0.56 12.69
C ALA A 130 -8.64 -1.35 13.42
N HIS A 131 -9.87 -1.27 12.92
CA HIS A 131 -11.01 -1.95 13.52
C HIS A 131 -10.87 -3.47 13.47
N ILE A 132 -10.32 -3.98 12.36
CA ILE A 132 -10.09 -5.41 12.14
C ILE A 132 -8.64 -5.59 11.68
N LYS A 133 -7.98 -6.57 12.25
CA LYS A 133 -6.58 -6.87 11.91
C LYS A 133 -6.41 -8.30 11.41
#